data_218320300d1c74affe5102ae24fee222
#
_entry.id   218320300d1c74affe5102ae24fee222
#
_cell.length_a   1.000
_cell.length_b   1.000
_cell.length_c   1.000
_cell.angle_alpha   90.00
_cell.angle_beta   90.00
_cell.angle_gamma   90.00
#
_symmetry.space_group_name_H-M   'P 1'
#
loop_
_entity.id
_entity.type
_entity.pdbx_description
1 polymer ?
#
loop_
_entity_poly.entity_id
_entity_poly.type
_entity_poly.pdbx_seq_one_letter_code
_entity_poly.pdbx_strand_id
1 'polypeptide(L)'
;MRDFTGDLADRIAIRERIEAYNDAVFRKHADDWAECWAQDAQWKVGDNAASGRAAIRDLWMRLMAGFDAAAMYVNHGALLVDGDRADSRSYMLELLKGADGSERMISGRYDDTLRRDADGVWRFTSRSYTVLQVR
;
A
#
# COMPACT_ATOMS: atom_id res chain seq x y z
N MET A 1 24.68 0.06 6.35
CA MET A 1 23.69 -0.73 5.57
C MET A 1 23.07 0.15 4.50
N ARG A 2 22.96 -0.36 3.30
CA ARG A 2 22.27 0.39 2.23
C ARG A 2 20.79 0.04 2.26
N ASP A 3 19.97 1.05 2.39
CA ASP A 3 18.51 0.89 2.46
C ASP A 3 17.82 1.03 1.08
N PHE A 4 18.59 1.45 0.08
CA PHE A 4 18.09 1.58 -1.30
C PHE A 4 19.09 0.95 -2.24
N THR A 5 18.72 -0.18 -2.85
CA THR A 5 19.60 -0.96 -3.74
C THR A 5 18.85 -1.43 -4.98
N GLY A 6 19.62 -1.77 -6.02
CA GLY A 6 19.11 -2.28 -7.28
C GLY A 6 19.02 -1.20 -8.36
N ASP A 7 18.47 -1.58 -9.51
CA ASP A 7 18.34 -0.72 -10.69
C ASP A 7 17.51 0.53 -10.37
N LEU A 8 18.01 1.69 -10.82
CA LEU A 8 17.34 2.96 -10.51
C LEU A 8 15.96 3.07 -11.14
N ALA A 9 15.81 2.59 -12.39
CA ALA A 9 14.51 2.64 -13.07
C ALA A 9 13.48 1.77 -12.34
N ASP A 10 13.88 0.61 -11.85
CA ASP A 10 13.00 -0.26 -11.07
C ASP A 10 12.62 0.38 -9.73
N ARG A 11 13.58 1.02 -9.07
CA ARG A 11 13.30 1.75 -7.82
C ARG A 11 12.29 2.88 -8.03
N ILE A 12 12.42 3.62 -9.13
CA ILE A 12 11.46 4.67 -9.49
C ILE A 12 10.09 4.06 -9.75
N ALA A 13 10.02 3.00 -10.55
CA ALA A 13 8.76 2.34 -10.89
C ALA A 13 8.02 1.82 -9.64
N ILE A 14 8.75 1.26 -8.68
CA ILE A 14 8.17 0.79 -7.41
C ILE A 14 7.68 1.95 -6.55
N ARG A 15 8.46 3.05 -6.45
CA ARG A 15 8.02 4.25 -5.74
C ARG A 15 6.74 4.82 -6.37
N GLU A 16 6.66 4.84 -7.70
CA GLU A 16 5.45 5.28 -8.41
C GLU A 16 4.28 4.32 -8.19
N ARG A 17 4.52 3.02 -8.00
CA ARG A 17 3.47 2.07 -7.62
C ARG A 17 2.90 2.40 -6.22
N ILE A 18 3.75 2.72 -5.27
CA ILE A 18 3.34 3.13 -3.93
C ILE A 18 2.59 4.47 -3.98
N GLU A 19 3.07 5.42 -4.79
CA GLU A 19 2.38 6.71 -4.99
C GLU A 19 1.01 6.51 -5.64
N ALA A 20 0.91 5.63 -6.65
CA ALA A 20 -0.37 5.31 -7.30
C ALA A 20 -1.37 4.69 -6.33
N TYR A 21 -0.91 3.83 -5.42
CA TYR A 21 -1.71 3.27 -4.35
C TYR A 21 -2.29 4.38 -3.47
N ASN A 22 -1.44 5.30 -3.02
CA ASN A 22 -1.86 6.41 -2.17
C ASN A 22 -2.81 7.37 -2.90
N ASP A 23 -2.54 7.66 -4.16
CA ASP A 23 -3.41 8.50 -4.99
C ASP A 23 -4.81 7.87 -5.12
N ALA A 24 -4.88 6.55 -5.32
CA ALA A 24 -6.16 5.84 -5.38
C ALA A 24 -6.92 5.91 -4.05
N VAL A 25 -6.21 5.90 -2.90
CA VAL A 25 -6.85 6.12 -1.59
C VAL A 25 -7.48 7.51 -1.51
N PHE A 26 -6.76 8.56 -1.91
CA PHE A 26 -7.30 9.93 -1.94
C PHE A 26 -8.56 10.03 -2.79
N ARG A 27 -8.56 9.39 -3.96
CA ARG A 27 -9.70 9.42 -4.89
C ARG A 27 -10.79 8.40 -4.54
N LYS A 28 -10.54 7.54 -3.57
CA LYS A 28 -11.43 6.40 -3.22
C LYS A 28 -11.77 5.54 -4.45
N HIS A 29 -10.79 5.32 -5.32
CA HIS A 29 -10.98 4.60 -6.58
C HIS A 29 -10.53 3.14 -6.43
N ALA A 30 -11.49 2.26 -6.18
CA ALA A 30 -11.23 0.86 -5.83
C ALA A 30 -10.51 0.07 -6.93
N ASP A 31 -10.83 0.31 -8.19
CA ASP A 31 -10.23 -0.43 -9.29
C ASP A 31 -8.75 -0.05 -9.49
N ASP A 32 -8.42 1.22 -9.46
CA ASP A 32 -7.02 1.70 -9.54
C ASP A 32 -6.22 1.22 -8.32
N TRP A 33 -6.83 1.24 -7.15
CA TRP A 33 -6.20 0.72 -5.94
C TRP A 33 -5.91 -0.78 -6.06
N ALA A 34 -6.87 -1.56 -6.54
CA ALA A 34 -6.72 -3.00 -6.71
C ALA A 34 -5.65 -3.37 -7.74
N GLU A 35 -5.47 -2.56 -8.79
CA GLU A 35 -4.43 -2.77 -9.82
C GLU A 35 -3.00 -2.74 -9.25
N CYS A 36 -2.80 -2.13 -8.09
CA CYS A 36 -1.51 -2.13 -7.42
C CYS A 36 -1.11 -3.50 -6.86
N TRP A 37 -2.06 -4.43 -6.77
CA TRP A 37 -1.88 -5.75 -6.17
C TRP A 37 -1.73 -6.84 -7.23
N ALA A 38 -0.79 -7.77 -7.01
CA ALA A 38 -0.72 -9.00 -7.80
C ALA A 38 -1.98 -9.84 -7.59
N GLN A 39 -2.30 -10.70 -8.57
CA GLN A 39 -3.49 -11.56 -8.50
C GLN A 39 -3.49 -12.50 -7.28
N ASP A 40 -2.30 -12.96 -6.90
CA ASP A 40 -2.08 -13.89 -5.78
C ASP A 40 -1.57 -13.20 -4.50
N ALA A 41 -1.79 -11.89 -4.38
CA ALA A 41 -1.27 -11.09 -3.29
C ALA A 41 -1.91 -11.43 -1.93
N GLN A 42 -1.23 -11.02 -0.87
CA GLN A 42 -1.72 -11.11 0.50
C GLN A 42 -1.64 -9.75 1.19
N TRP A 43 -2.67 -9.40 1.90
CA TRP A 43 -2.75 -8.17 2.69
C TRP A 43 -3.10 -8.47 4.13
N LYS A 44 -2.30 -7.90 5.03
CA LYS A 44 -2.56 -7.96 6.46
C LYS A 44 -2.64 -6.56 7.02
N VAL A 45 -3.77 -6.23 7.65
CA VAL A 45 -4.04 -4.93 8.24
C VAL A 45 -4.78 -5.10 9.56
N GLY A 46 -4.08 -4.82 10.69
CA GLY A 46 -4.62 -5.08 12.02
C GLY A 46 -4.95 -6.57 12.20
N ASP A 47 -6.17 -6.86 12.63
CA ASP A 47 -6.69 -8.22 12.79
C ASP A 47 -7.30 -8.77 11.51
N ASN A 48 -7.31 -7.99 10.43
CA ASN A 48 -7.87 -8.38 9.14
C ASN A 48 -6.78 -8.92 8.22
N ALA A 49 -7.16 -9.89 7.39
CA ALA A 49 -6.30 -10.42 6.35
C ALA A 49 -7.14 -10.84 5.15
N ALA A 50 -6.56 -10.71 3.95
CA ALA A 50 -7.18 -11.16 2.71
C ALA A 50 -6.12 -11.70 1.77
N SER A 51 -6.48 -12.72 1.00
CA SER A 51 -5.62 -13.33 -0.02
C SER A 51 -6.32 -13.25 -1.38
N GLY A 52 -5.54 -12.82 -2.39
CA GLY A 52 -6.02 -12.60 -3.74
C GLY A 52 -6.57 -11.19 -3.95
N ARG A 53 -6.32 -10.66 -5.15
CA ARG A 53 -6.70 -9.27 -5.50
C ARG A 53 -8.17 -8.96 -5.24
N ALA A 54 -9.07 -9.87 -5.63
CA ALA A 54 -10.51 -9.65 -5.47
C ALA A 54 -10.92 -9.56 -4.00
N ALA A 55 -10.41 -10.48 -3.16
CA ALA A 55 -10.70 -10.46 -1.72
C ALA A 55 -10.08 -9.24 -1.04
N ILE A 56 -8.89 -8.84 -1.47
CA ILE A 56 -8.22 -7.64 -0.97
C ILE A 56 -9.03 -6.38 -1.30
N ARG A 57 -9.52 -6.28 -2.54
CA ARG A 57 -10.39 -5.18 -2.96
C ARG A 57 -11.66 -5.10 -2.11
N ASP A 58 -12.31 -6.23 -1.89
CA ASP A 58 -13.54 -6.30 -1.08
C ASP A 58 -13.27 -5.90 0.37
N LEU A 59 -12.18 -6.35 0.96
CA LEU A 59 -11.79 -5.95 2.31
C LEU A 59 -11.57 -4.43 2.40
N TRP A 60 -10.81 -3.86 1.45
CA TRP A 60 -10.55 -2.41 1.43
C TRP A 60 -11.84 -1.61 1.32
N MET A 61 -12.77 -2.03 0.46
CA MET A 61 -14.06 -1.36 0.33
C MET A 61 -14.87 -1.38 1.63
N ARG A 62 -14.84 -2.49 2.36
CA ARG A 62 -15.50 -2.58 3.67
C ARG A 62 -14.85 -1.65 4.70
N LEU A 63 -13.52 -1.62 4.74
CA LEU A 63 -12.79 -0.75 5.67
C LEU A 63 -13.00 0.74 5.36
N MET A 64 -13.14 1.09 4.08
CA MET A 64 -13.32 2.49 3.66
C MET A 64 -14.76 2.97 3.73
N ALA A 65 -15.73 2.06 3.88
CA ALA A 65 -17.16 2.41 3.82
C ALA A 65 -17.59 3.41 4.90
N GLY A 66 -16.90 3.44 6.04
CA GLY A 66 -17.20 4.38 7.13
C GLY A 66 -16.54 5.75 7.00
N PHE A 67 -15.78 5.99 5.93
CA PHE A 67 -15.03 7.24 5.79
C PHE A 67 -15.51 8.05 4.57
N ASP A 68 -15.77 9.33 4.79
CA ASP A 68 -16.08 10.28 3.72
C ASP A 68 -14.85 10.75 2.98
N ALA A 69 -13.72 10.84 3.69
CA ALA A 69 -12.44 11.25 3.12
C ALA A 69 -11.30 10.48 3.75
N ALA A 70 -10.29 10.19 2.94
CA ALA A 70 -9.05 9.59 3.38
C ALA A 70 -7.88 10.25 2.66
N ALA A 71 -6.82 10.53 3.40
CA ALA A 71 -5.56 11.00 2.86
C ALA A 71 -4.45 10.05 3.33
N MET A 72 -3.46 9.82 2.48
CA MET A 72 -2.35 8.95 2.82
C MET A 72 -1.06 9.53 2.26
N TYR A 73 -0.12 9.81 3.15
CA TYR A 73 1.19 10.35 2.80
C TYR A 73 2.25 9.31 3.10
N VAL A 74 3.27 9.23 2.26
CA VAL A 74 4.30 8.20 2.35
C VAL A 74 5.69 8.79 2.56
N ASN A 75 6.46 8.11 3.42
CA ASN A 75 7.90 8.29 3.53
C ASN A 75 8.57 6.92 3.31
N HIS A 76 9.45 6.82 2.32
CA HIS A 76 10.15 5.57 2.01
C HIS A 76 11.33 5.37 2.96
N GLY A 77 11.36 4.22 3.65
CA GLY A 77 12.42 3.85 4.58
C GLY A 77 13.48 2.94 3.97
N ALA A 78 13.06 2.01 3.09
CA ALA A 78 13.98 1.11 2.41
C ALA A 78 13.33 0.55 1.14
N LEU A 79 14.16 0.22 0.15
CA LEU A 79 13.72 -0.42 -1.08
C LEU A 79 14.89 -1.25 -1.63
N LEU A 80 14.76 -2.56 -1.54
CA LEU A 80 15.79 -3.51 -1.94
C LEU A 80 15.28 -4.26 -3.17
N VAL A 81 15.80 -3.92 -4.34
CA VAL A 81 15.40 -4.52 -5.62
C VAL A 81 16.45 -5.54 -6.04
N ASP A 82 16.00 -6.76 -6.36
CA ASP A 82 16.83 -7.83 -6.88
C ASP A 82 16.09 -8.51 -8.05
N GLY A 83 16.48 -8.16 -9.28
CA GLY A 83 15.82 -8.67 -10.48
C GLY A 83 14.34 -8.29 -10.53
N ASP A 84 13.46 -9.29 -10.60
CA ASP A 84 12.00 -9.11 -10.68
C ASP A 84 11.31 -9.08 -9.32
N ARG A 85 12.07 -9.01 -8.23
CA ARG A 85 11.55 -9.01 -6.86
C ARG A 85 12.09 -7.81 -6.08
N ALA A 86 11.30 -7.35 -5.13
CA ALA A 86 11.73 -6.27 -4.25
C ALA A 86 11.10 -6.41 -2.86
N ASP A 87 11.82 -5.94 -1.86
CA ASP A 87 11.33 -5.72 -0.51
C ASP A 87 11.30 -4.22 -0.24
N SER A 88 10.26 -3.74 0.43
CA SER A 88 10.07 -2.33 0.74
C SER A 88 9.61 -2.14 2.18
N ARG A 89 10.09 -1.10 2.80
CA ARG A 89 9.57 -0.58 4.06
C ARG A 89 9.23 0.89 3.88
N SER A 90 8.00 1.24 4.19
CA SER A 90 7.54 2.62 4.10
C SER A 90 6.70 2.98 5.30
N TYR A 91 6.64 4.27 5.58
CA TYR A 91 5.86 4.83 6.68
C TYR A 91 4.74 5.67 6.11
N MET A 92 3.56 5.50 6.67
CA MET A 92 2.35 6.19 6.21
C MET A 92 1.80 7.08 7.30
N LEU A 93 1.35 8.25 6.89
CA LEU A 93 0.46 9.08 7.70
C LEU A 93 -0.91 9.07 7.03
N GLU A 94 -1.90 8.55 7.74
CA GLU A 94 -3.28 8.52 7.29
C GLU A 94 -4.09 9.57 8.04
N LEU A 95 -4.88 10.34 7.29
CA LEU A 95 -5.88 11.25 7.83
C LEU A 95 -7.24 10.77 7.36
N LEU A 96 -8.09 10.36 8.29
CA LEU A 96 -9.40 9.79 7.98
C LEU A 96 -10.49 10.68 8.55
N LYS A 97 -11.52 10.93 7.75
CA LYS A 97 -12.72 11.64 8.17
C LYS A 97 -13.92 10.71 8.07
N GLY A 98 -14.55 10.43 9.21
CA GLY A 98 -15.74 9.60 9.26
C GLY A 98 -16.97 10.31 8.77
N ALA A 99 -18.00 9.53 8.38
CA ALA A 99 -19.30 10.04 7.97
C ALA A 99 -20.02 10.82 9.09
N ASP A 100 -19.68 10.53 10.33
CA ASP A 100 -20.19 11.21 11.53
C ASP A 100 -19.42 12.51 11.85
N GLY A 101 -18.47 12.91 11.01
CA GLY A 101 -17.62 14.09 11.21
C GLY A 101 -16.41 13.86 12.10
N SER A 102 -16.22 12.63 12.63
CA SER A 102 -15.02 12.30 13.39
C SER A 102 -13.77 12.36 12.54
N GLU A 103 -12.65 12.71 13.17
CA GLU A 103 -11.35 12.75 12.51
C GLU A 103 -10.39 11.81 13.21
N ARG A 104 -9.52 11.17 12.42
CA ARG A 104 -8.56 10.22 12.93
C ARG A 104 -7.24 10.37 12.18
N MET A 105 -6.14 10.35 12.95
CA MET A 105 -4.79 10.37 12.40
C MET A 105 -4.09 9.07 12.82
N ILE A 106 -3.55 8.35 11.85
CA ILE A 106 -2.84 7.09 12.08
C ILE A 106 -1.47 7.17 11.45
N SER A 107 -0.44 6.94 12.23
CA SER A 107 0.91 6.70 11.73
C SER A 107 1.16 5.21 11.70
N GLY A 108 1.58 4.68 10.57
CA GLY A 108 1.80 3.26 10.39
C GLY A 108 3.02 2.95 9.54
N ARG A 109 3.38 1.68 9.54
CA ARG A 109 4.47 1.14 8.72
C ARG A 109 3.93 0.02 7.85
N TYR A 110 4.31 0.04 6.57
CA TYR A 110 4.16 -1.08 5.67
C TYR A 110 5.49 -1.81 5.49
N ASP A 111 5.44 -3.12 5.62
CA ASP A 111 6.49 -4.04 5.18
C ASP A 111 5.93 -4.79 3.97
N ASP A 112 6.58 -4.64 2.82
CA ASP A 112 6.05 -5.06 1.53
C ASP A 112 7.00 -6.01 0.81
N THR A 113 6.42 -6.93 0.03
CA THR A 113 7.12 -7.57 -1.07
C THR A 113 6.42 -7.22 -2.38
N LEU A 114 7.21 -7.03 -3.44
CA LEU A 114 6.71 -6.71 -4.77
C LEU A 114 7.35 -7.64 -5.79
N ARG A 115 6.67 -7.78 -6.91
CA ARG A 115 7.12 -8.55 -8.05
C ARG A 115 6.85 -7.77 -9.33
N ARG A 116 7.79 -7.82 -10.28
CA ARG A 116 7.51 -7.41 -11.65
C ARG A 116 6.76 -8.55 -12.32
N ASP A 117 5.48 -8.33 -12.62
CA ASP A 117 4.64 -9.32 -13.30
C ASP A 117 5.03 -9.47 -14.77
N ALA A 118 4.46 -10.47 -15.45
CA ALA A 118 4.77 -10.79 -16.84
C ALA A 118 4.50 -9.62 -17.81
N ASP A 119 3.61 -8.71 -17.45
CA ASP A 119 3.33 -7.49 -18.22
C ASP A 119 4.35 -6.36 -17.99
N GLY A 120 5.39 -6.61 -17.20
CA GLY A 120 6.44 -5.65 -16.85
C GLY A 120 6.05 -4.68 -15.73
N VAL A 121 4.89 -4.84 -15.14
CA VAL A 121 4.38 -3.94 -14.11
C VAL A 121 4.72 -4.46 -12.71
N TRP A 122 5.26 -3.57 -11.87
CA TRP A 122 5.50 -3.88 -10.46
C TRP A 122 4.21 -3.84 -9.67
N ARG A 123 3.94 -4.91 -8.89
CA ARG A 123 2.77 -5.02 -8.04
C ARG A 123 3.13 -5.61 -6.68
N PHE A 124 2.36 -5.26 -5.67
CA PHE A 124 2.51 -5.86 -4.35
C PHE A 124 2.12 -7.33 -4.40
N THR A 125 3.00 -8.19 -3.90
CA THR A 125 2.69 -9.59 -3.61
C THR A 125 2.31 -9.78 -2.15
N SER A 126 2.77 -8.90 -1.26
CA SER A 126 2.29 -8.83 0.11
C SER A 126 2.48 -7.43 0.66
N ARG A 127 1.56 -7.01 1.51
CA ARG A 127 1.69 -5.84 2.36
C ARG A 127 1.27 -6.21 3.78
N SER A 128 2.05 -5.79 4.75
CA SER A 128 1.74 -5.96 6.17
C SER A 128 1.80 -4.61 6.86
N TYR A 129 0.67 -4.19 7.42
CA TYR A 129 0.52 -2.88 8.05
C TYR A 129 0.63 -2.99 9.56
N THR A 130 1.50 -2.17 10.15
CA THR A 130 1.66 -2.05 11.60
C THR A 130 1.32 -0.64 12.02
N VAL A 131 0.36 -0.48 12.92
CA VAL A 131 0.02 0.82 13.50
C VAL A 131 1.11 1.21 14.50
N LEU A 132 1.65 2.41 14.36
CA LEU A 132 2.67 2.97 15.25
C LEU A 132 2.08 3.97 16.24
N GLN A 133 1.19 4.85 15.78
CA GLN A 133 0.53 5.86 16.61
C GLN A 133 -0.89 6.11 16.09
N VAL A 134 -1.78 6.43 16.99
CA VAL A 134 -3.16 6.85 16.68
C VAL A 134 -3.48 8.12 17.46
N ARG A 135 -4.09 9.08 16.77
CA ARG A 135 -4.60 10.31 17.38
C ARG A 135 -6.01 10.63 16.87
#